data_69da55b725a510f55d2edc359f6d3512
#
_entry.id   69da55b725a510f55d2edc359f6d3512
#
_cell.length_a   1.000
_cell.length_b   1.000
_cell.length_c   1.000
_cell.angle_alpha   90.00
_cell.angle_beta   90.00
_cell.angle_gamma   90.00
#
_symmetry.space_group_name_H-M   'P 1'
#
loop_
_entity.id
_entity.type
_entity.pdbx_description
1 polymer ?
#
loop_
_entity_poly.entity_id
_entity_poly.type
_entity_poly.pdbx_seq_one_letter_code
_entity_poly.pdbx_strand_id
1 'polypeptide(L)'
;MARKKIVAGNWKMNMTPSEAVKLVETLKPLVKNEEVDVVFCVPAIDIIPVVEAAKGTNIQIGAENMYFEEKGAYTGEISPNMLTDAGVKYVVLGHSERREYFAETNETVNKKMLKAFEHGITPIMCCGETLAQREQGVTIDFVRQQIKIAFQGVSADQAKTAVIAYEPIWAIGTGKVATTEQAQEVCAAIRACIAEVYDEATAEAIRIQYGGSVNAKTAPELFAQADIDGGLVGGASLKEDFGQIVNYNK
;
A
#
# COMPACT_ATOMS: atom_id res chain seq x y z
N MET A 1 0.79 17.59 -14.20
CA MET A 1 -0.52 16.88 -14.29
C MET A 1 -0.83 16.31 -12.91
N ALA A 2 -2.10 16.25 -12.50
CA ALA A 2 -2.45 15.62 -11.23
C ALA A 2 -2.08 14.13 -11.25
N ARG A 3 -1.54 13.62 -10.13
CA ARG A 3 -1.23 12.20 -9.96
C ARG A 3 -2.51 11.38 -9.95
N LYS A 4 -2.51 10.24 -10.66
CA LYS A 4 -3.66 9.33 -10.65
C LYS A 4 -3.84 8.74 -9.26
N LYS A 5 -5.04 8.81 -8.72
CA LYS A 5 -5.35 8.25 -7.40
C LYS A 5 -5.25 6.71 -7.44
N ILE A 6 -4.87 6.12 -6.30
CA ILE A 6 -4.79 4.67 -6.10
C ILE A 6 -5.49 4.28 -4.80
N VAL A 7 -6.45 3.37 -4.88
CA VAL A 7 -7.15 2.82 -3.72
C VAL A 7 -6.87 1.33 -3.65
N ALA A 8 -6.06 0.95 -2.67
CA ALA A 8 -5.67 -0.43 -2.43
C ALA A 8 -6.40 -0.97 -1.20
N GLY A 9 -7.09 -2.09 -1.35
CA GLY A 9 -7.66 -2.84 -0.24
C GLY A 9 -6.61 -3.81 0.32
N ASN A 10 -6.23 -3.65 1.57
CA ASN A 10 -5.43 -4.63 2.30
C ASN A 10 -6.39 -5.55 3.07
N TRP A 11 -6.58 -6.77 2.57
CA TRP A 11 -7.52 -7.72 3.15
C TRP A 11 -7.01 -8.34 4.45
N LYS A 12 -5.70 -8.26 4.67
CA LYS A 12 -5.03 -8.86 5.83
C LYS A 12 -5.34 -10.36 5.90
N MET A 13 -5.32 -10.97 7.07
CA MET A 13 -5.62 -12.39 7.26
C MET A 13 -7.14 -12.61 7.33
N ASN A 14 -7.84 -12.35 6.22
CA ASN A 14 -9.27 -12.55 6.10
C ASN A 14 -9.60 -13.24 4.78
N MET A 15 -10.77 -13.88 4.74
CA MET A 15 -11.35 -14.63 3.63
C MET A 15 -10.66 -16.00 3.41
N THR A 16 -11.47 -16.95 3.06
CA THR A 16 -11.05 -18.20 2.42
C THR A 16 -11.13 -18.03 0.90
N PRO A 17 -10.50 -18.87 0.08
CA PRO A 17 -10.54 -18.73 -1.38
C PRO A 17 -11.94 -18.59 -1.98
N SER A 18 -12.91 -19.34 -1.46
CA SER A 18 -14.30 -19.26 -1.93
C SER A 18 -15.01 -17.97 -1.49
N GLU A 19 -14.71 -17.45 -0.31
CA GLU A 19 -15.23 -16.16 0.18
C GLU A 19 -14.57 -15.00 -0.58
N ALA A 20 -13.26 -15.09 -0.86
CA ALA A 20 -12.52 -14.12 -1.63
C ALA A 20 -13.11 -13.94 -3.05
N VAL A 21 -13.40 -15.02 -3.75
CA VAL A 21 -14.06 -14.98 -5.06
C VAL A 21 -15.43 -14.31 -4.95
N LYS A 22 -16.24 -14.66 -3.97
CA LYS A 22 -17.56 -14.03 -3.76
C LYS A 22 -17.46 -12.54 -3.50
N LEU A 23 -16.46 -12.12 -2.70
CA LEU A 23 -16.21 -10.71 -2.42
C LEU A 23 -15.81 -9.95 -3.70
N VAL A 24 -14.92 -10.53 -4.53
CA VAL A 24 -14.57 -9.93 -5.83
C VAL A 24 -15.81 -9.77 -6.72
N GLU A 25 -16.66 -10.80 -6.84
CA GLU A 25 -17.89 -10.74 -7.62
C GLU A 25 -18.84 -9.63 -7.12
N THR A 26 -18.91 -9.44 -5.81
CA THR A 26 -19.71 -8.35 -5.20
C THR A 26 -19.12 -6.98 -5.49
N LEU A 27 -17.80 -6.83 -5.36
CA LEU A 27 -17.14 -5.53 -5.44
C LEU A 27 -16.89 -5.06 -6.87
N LYS A 28 -16.62 -5.95 -7.83
CA LYS A 28 -16.24 -5.57 -9.18
C LYS A 28 -17.23 -4.63 -9.92
N PRO A 29 -18.56 -4.71 -9.75
CA PRO A 29 -19.46 -3.72 -10.33
C PRO A 29 -19.39 -2.35 -9.64
N LEU A 30 -19.01 -2.32 -8.35
CA LEU A 30 -18.99 -1.14 -7.48
C LEU A 30 -17.71 -0.32 -7.61
N VAL A 31 -16.61 -0.93 -8.08
CA VAL A 31 -15.28 -0.29 -8.16
C VAL A 31 -14.88 0.10 -9.59
N LYS A 32 -15.83 0.19 -10.50
CA LYS A 32 -15.60 0.65 -11.87
C LYS A 32 -15.31 2.15 -11.88
N ASN A 33 -14.01 2.50 -11.91
CA ASN A 33 -13.54 3.87 -11.99
C ASN A 33 -12.22 3.91 -12.77
N GLU A 34 -12.21 4.51 -13.96
CA GLU A 34 -11.00 4.61 -14.80
C GLU A 34 -10.00 5.66 -14.29
N GLU A 35 -10.48 6.62 -13.49
CA GLU A 35 -9.66 7.68 -12.90
C GLU A 35 -8.88 7.23 -11.66
N VAL A 36 -9.19 6.03 -11.14
CA VAL A 36 -8.58 5.48 -9.93
C VAL A 36 -7.99 4.11 -10.24
N ASP A 37 -6.74 3.88 -9.83
CA ASP A 37 -6.18 2.52 -9.81
C ASP A 37 -6.75 1.75 -8.61
N VAL A 38 -7.41 0.64 -8.88
CA VAL A 38 -8.03 -0.21 -7.87
C VAL A 38 -7.20 -1.46 -7.68
N VAL A 39 -6.74 -1.70 -6.46
CA VAL A 39 -5.88 -2.84 -6.12
C VAL A 39 -6.50 -3.65 -4.98
N PHE A 40 -6.54 -4.98 -5.11
CA PHE A 40 -6.89 -5.88 -4.02
C PHE A 40 -5.61 -6.61 -3.59
N CYS A 41 -5.09 -6.27 -2.41
CA CYS A 41 -3.98 -6.97 -1.77
C CYS A 41 -4.57 -8.07 -0.88
N VAL A 42 -4.32 -9.32 -1.27
CA VAL A 42 -5.01 -10.49 -0.72
C VAL A 42 -4.02 -11.49 -0.12
N PRO A 43 -4.45 -12.36 0.82
CA PRO A 43 -3.64 -13.47 1.30
C PRO A 43 -3.11 -14.36 0.16
N ALA A 44 -1.92 -14.93 0.35
CA ALA A 44 -1.25 -15.72 -0.71
C ALA A 44 -2.10 -16.88 -1.24
N ILE A 45 -2.90 -17.51 -0.37
CA ILE A 45 -3.81 -18.61 -0.75
C ILE A 45 -4.95 -18.15 -1.67
N ASP A 46 -5.29 -16.87 -1.66
CA ASP A 46 -6.40 -16.29 -2.41
C ASP A 46 -5.97 -15.68 -3.76
N ILE A 47 -4.66 -15.51 -3.99
CA ILE A 47 -4.14 -14.80 -5.17
C ILE A 47 -4.68 -15.40 -6.47
N ILE A 48 -4.48 -16.71 -6.70
CA ILE A 48 -4.85 -17.34 -7.96
C ILE A 48 -6.37 -17.24 -8.21
N PRO A 49 -7.26 -17.65 -7.29
CA PRO A 49 -8.70 -17.55 -7.53
C PRO A 49 -9.19 -16.10 -7.67
N VAL A 50 -8.57 -15.14 -6.99
CA VAL A 50 -8.93 -13.72 -7.09
C VAL A 50 -8.45 -13.11 -8.42
N VAL A 51 -7.25 -13.46 -8.89
CA VAL A 51 -6.76 -13.06 -10.23
C VAL A 51 -7.72 -13.55 -11.31
N GLU A 52 -8.19 -14.80 -11.22
CA GLU A 52 -9.15 -15.36 -12.18
C GLU A 52 -10.49 -14.61 -12.13
N ALA A 53 -11.03 -14.37 -10.94
CA ALA A 53 -12.30 -13.66 -10.75
C ALA A 53 -12.25 -12.19 -11.21
N ALA A 54 -11.07 -11.55 -11.15
CA ALA A 54 -10.87 -10.16 -11.55
C ALA A 54 -10.62 -9.98 -13.06
N LYS A 55 -10.48 -11.05 -13.85
CA LYS A 55 -10.23 -10.96 -15.30
C LYS A 55 -11.26 -10.10 -16.01
N GLY A 56 -10.79 -9.24 -16.92
CA GLY A 56 -11.66 -8.36 -17.71
C GLY A 56 -12.22 -7.16 -16.94
N THR A 57 -11.70 -6.89 -15.74
CA THR A 57 -12.06 -5.72 -14.93
C THR A 57 -10.87 -4.74 -14.82
N ASN A 58 -11.12 -3.58 -14.18
CA ASN A 58 -10.07 -2.62 -13.82
C ASN A 58 -9.32 -2.97 -12.52
N ILE A 59 -9.66 -4.06 -11.86
CA ILE A 59 -9.07 -4.48 -10.59
C ILE A 59 -7.71 -5.12 -10.85
N GLN A 60 -6.69 -4.65 -10.15
CA GLN A 60 -5.37 -5.25 -10.14
C GLN A 60 -5.15 -5.99 -8.82
N ILE A 61 -4.40 -7.09 -8.88
CA ILE A 61 -4.18 -7.93 -7.70
C ILE A 61 -2.79 -7.66 -7.14
N GLY A 62 -2.74 -7.48 -5.82
CA GLY A 62 -1.54 -7.34 -5.02
C GLY A 62 -1.39 -8.51 -4.05
N ALA A 63 -0.15 -8.78 -3.66
CA ALA A 63 0.19 -9.65 -2.55
C ALA A 63 0.38 -8.81 -1.28
N GLU A 64 0.17 -9.41 -0.11
CA GLU A 64 0.36 -8.74 1.20
C GLU A 64 1.80 -8.81 1.71
N ASN A 65 2.64 -9.61 1.05
CA ASN A 65 4.07 -9.76 1.31
C ASN A 65 4.73 -10.58 0.21
N MET A 66 6.05 -10.52 0.13
CA MET A 66 6.90 -11.47 -0.59
C MET A 66 8.26 -11.59 0.09
N TYR A 67 8.98 -12.66 -0.19
CA TYR A 67 10.38 -12.78 0.20
C TYR A 67 11.31 -12.17 -0.87
N PHE A 68 12.58 -11.95 -0.50
CA PHE A 68 13.58 -11.33 -1.41
C PHE A 68 14.49 -12.35 -2.10
N GLU A 69 14.26 -13.65 -1.92
CA GLU A 69 14.99 -14.71 -2.59
C GLU A 69 14.12 -15.37 -3.67
N GLU A 70 14.76 -15.74 -4.77
CA GLU A 70 14.09 -16.36 -5.93
C GLU A 70 13.54 -17.76 -5.62
N LYS A 71 14.30 -18.53 -4.84
CA LYS A 71 14.00 -19.91 -4.44
C LYS A 71 14.95 -20.34 -3.33
N GLY A 72 14.63 -21.39 -2.62
CA GLY A 72 15.54 -22.00 -1.65
C GLY A 72 14.87 -22.57 -0.42
N ALA A 73 15.66 -22.78 0.61
CA ALA A 73 15.23 -23.36 1.89
C ALA A 73 14.60 -22.26 2.79
N TYR A 74 13.49 -21.70 2.35
CA TYR A 74 12.74 -20.63 3.04
C TYR A 74 11.30 -21.09 3.25
N THR A 75 11.12 -22.13 4.05
CA THR A 75 9.81 -22.78 4.25
C THR A 75 8.76 -21.77 4.69
N GLY A 76 7.66 -21.67 3.92
CA GLY A 76 6.53 -20.78 4.18
C GLY A 76 6.59 -19.44 3.43
N GLU A 77 7.74 -19.07 2.81
CA GLU A 77 7.88 -17.83 2.06
C GLU A 77 7.36 -17.95 0.62
N ILE A 78 6.94 -16.83 0.07
CA ILE A 78 6.49 -16.68 -1.31
C ILE A 78 7.52 -15.86 -2.08
N SER A 79 8.07 -16.43 -3.16
CA SER A 79 9.07 -15.74 -3.98
C SER A 79 8.46 -14.76 -4.97
N PRO A 80 9.24 -13.78 -5.49
CA PRO A 80 8.79 -12.89 -6.56
C PRO A 80 8.31 -13.65 -7.81
N ASN A 81 9.00 -14.71 -8.19
CA ASN A 81 8.63 -15.56 -9.34
C ASN A 81 7.24 -16.19 -9.16
N MET A 82 6.92 -16.67 -7.95
CA MET A 82 5.60 -17.24 -7.68
C MET A 82 4.50 -16.18 -7.84
N LEU A 83 4.77 -14.94 -7.45
CA LEU A 83 3.81 -13.84 -7.57
C LEU A 83 3.61 -13.40 -9.02
N THR A 84 4.69 -13.28 -9.79
CA THR A 84 4.59 -12.89 -11.20
C THR A 84 3.88 -13.96 -12.04
N ASP A 85 4.17 -15.24 -11.81
CA ASP A 85 3.51 -16.36 -12.47
C ASP A 85 1.99 -16.38 -12.13
N ALA A 86 1.65 -16.07 -10.89
CA ALA A 86 0.25 -15.96 -10.46
C ALA A 86 -0.47 -14.70 -10.98
N GLY A 87 0.23 -13.75 -11.65
CA GLY A 87 -0.36 -12.57 -12.25
C GLY A 87 -0.45 -11.35 -11.32
N VAL A 88 0.26 -11.36 -10.19
CA VAL A 88 0.31 -10.25 -9.24
C VAL A 88 1.01 -9.03 -9.85
N LYS A 89 0.48 -7.83 -9.59
CA LYS A 89 1.01 -6.54 -10.07
C LYS A 89 1.54 -5.64 -8.96
N TYR A 90 1.07 -5.81 -7.75
CA TYR A 90 1.47 -5.01 -6.59
C TYR A 90 1.89 -5.92 -5.43
N VAL A 91 2.69 -5.37 -4.52
CA VAL A 91 3.00 -6.06 -3.26
C VAL A 91 3.12 -5.06 -2.12
N VAL A 92 2.44 -5.33 -1.01
CA VAL A 92 2.58 -4.58 0.24
C VAL A 92 3.84 -5.03 0.95
N LEU A 93 4.73 -4.09 1.29
CA LEU A 93 6.01 -4.36 1.95
C LEU A 93 6.17 -3.48 3.18
N GLY A 94 6.60 -4.07 4.28
CA GLY A 94 6.86 -3.34 5.51
C GLY A 94 5.61 -2.86 6.25
N HIS A 95 4.45 -3.50 6.03
CA HIS A 95 3.23 -3.19 6.78
C HIS A 95 3.50 -3.24 8.29
N SER A 96 2.87 -2.34 9.07
CA SER A 96 3.08 -2.22 10.50
C SER A 96 2.94 -3.54 11.26
N GLU A 97 1.94 -4.36 10.93
CA GLU A 97 1.75 -5.69 11.52
C GLU A 97 2.93 -6.63 11.26
N ARG A 98 3.54 -6.55 10.07
CA ARG A 98 4.70 -7.39 9.75
C ARG A 98 5.96 -6.93 10.49
N ARG A 99 6.11 -5.63 10.69
CA ARG A 99 7.20 -5.07 11.51
C ARG A 99 7.05 -5.49 12.97
N GLU A 100 5.83 -5.43 13.50
CA GLU A 100 5.53 -5.74 14.90
C GLU A 100 5.58 -7.24 15.21
N TYR A 101 4.91 -8.07 14.40
CA TYR A 101 4.70 -9.49 14.72
C TYR A 101 5.69 -10.43 14.03
N PHE A 102 6.32 -10.01 12.94
CA PHE A 102 7.17 -10.86 12.11
C PHE A 102 8.59 -10.31 11.92
N ALA A 103 9.01 -9.38 12.78
CA ALA A 103 10.36 -8.80 12.81
C ALA A 103 10.85 -8.26 11.45
N GLU A 104 9.96 -7.72 10.62
CA GLU A 104 10.33 -7.09 9.38
C GLU A 104 11.03 -5.75 9.65
N THR A 105 12.23 -5.54 9.10
CA THR A 105 13.06 -4.35 9.31
C THR A 105 13.08 -3.47 8.06
N ASN A 106 13.61 -2.25 8.16
CA ASN A 106 13.79 -1.37 7.01
C ASN A 106 14.70 -1.98 5.95
N GLU A 107 15.74 -2.73 6.39
CA GLU A 107 16.71 -3.40 5.52
C GLU A 107 16.06 -4.58 4.78
N THR A 108 15.21 -5.37 5.45
CA THR A 108 14.47 -6.44 4.77
C THR A 108 13.44 -5.89 3.81
N VAL A 109 12.78 -4.77 4.15
CA VAL A 109 11.89 -4.05 3.24
C VAL A 109 12.64 -3.55 2.01
N ASN A 110 13.84 -2.96 2.17
CA ASN A 110 14.67 -2.53 1.06
C ASN A 110 15.00 -3.69 0.11
N LYS A 111 15.47 -4.83 0.63
CA LYS A 111 15.75 -6.02 -0.18
C LYS A 111 14.52 -6.47 -0.99
N LYS A 112 13.34 -6.46 -0.36
CA LYS A 112 12.08 -6.82 -1.02
C LYS A 112 11.69 -5.80 -2.08
N MET A 113 11.88 -4.50 -1.84
CA MET A 113 11.63 -3.46 -2.85
C MET A 113 12.48 -3.65 -4.11
N LEU A 114 13.79 -3.86 -3.93
CA LEU A 114 14.70 -4.11 -5.05
C LEU A 114 14.23 -5.32 -5.87
N LYS A 115 13.87 -6.41 -5.19
CA LYS A 115 13.35 -7.61 -5.84
C LYS A 115 11.99 -7.41 -6.52
N ALA A 116 11.10 -6.62 -5.93
CA ALA A 116 9.82 -6.29 -6.56
C ALA A 116 10.06 -5.59 -7.91
N PHE A 117 10.94 -4.60 -7.96
CA PHE A 117 11.29 -3.90 -9.20
C PHE A 117 11.96 -4.81 -10.23
N GLU A 118 12.89 -5.69 -9.82
CA GLU A 118 13.52 -6.67 -10.72
C GLU A 118 12.49 -7.56 -11.43
N HIS A 119 11.37 -7.86 -10.76
CA HIS A 119 10.28 -8.71 -11.28
C HIS A 119 9.10 -7.92 -11.86
N GLY A 120 9.20 -6.61 -11.99
CA GLY A 120 8.11 -5.77 -12.52
C GLY A 120 6.86 -5.74 -11.65
N ILE A 121 7.00 -6.00 -10.34
CA ILE A 121 5.95 -5.87 -9.34
C ILE A 121 6.07 -4.48 -8.70
N THR A 122 4.99 -3.72 -8.67
CA THR A 122 4.96 -2.40 -8.02
C THR A 122 4.90 -2.54 -6.50
N PRO A 123 5.90 -2.09 -5.74
CA PRO A 123 5.82 -2.11 -4.28
C PRO A 123 4.89 -1.03 -3.75
N ILE A 124 4.08 -1.37 -2.75
CA ILE A 124 3.38 -0.47 -1.84
C ILE A 124 4.16 -0.52 -0.52
N MET A 125 5.10 0.41 -0.35
CA MET A 125 5.98 0.44 0.81
C MET A 125 5.32 1.15 1.98
N CYS A 126 5.12 0.45 3.09
CA CYS A 126 4.50 0.97 4.30
C CYS A 126 5.52 1.57 5.26
N CYS A 127 5.21 2.75 5.77
CA CYS A 127 5.96 3.45 6.80
C CYS A 127 5.01 4.13 7.78
N GLY A 128 5.47 4.39 8.98
CA GLY A 128 4.67 5.07 9.98
C GLY A 128 5.24 4.94 11.38
N GLU A 129 4.76 5.79 12.27
CA GLU A 129 5.21 5.91 13.65
C GLU A 129 4.21 5.33 14.66
N THR A 130 4.71 4.93 15.79
CA THR A 130 3.94 4.57 16.98
C THR A 130 3.43 5.81 17.72
N LEU A 131 2.47 5.64 18.63
CA LEU A 131 2.00 6.72 19.49
C LEU A 131 3.13 7.36 20.32
N ALA A 132 4.01 6.53 20.88
CA ALA A 132 5.15 7.02 21.66
C ALA A 132 6.09 7.92 20.84
N GLN A 133 6.38 7.55 19.59
CA GLN A 133 7.19 8.37 18.68
C GLN A 133 6.51 9.68 18.32
N ARG A 134 5.19 9.67 18.13
CA ARG A 134 4.42 10.89 17.87
C ARG A 134 4.42 11.81 19.08
N GLU A 135 4.20 11.30 20.28
CA GLU A 135 4.21 12.07 21.53
C GLU A 135 5.61 12.63 21.85
N GLN A 136 6.67 11.96 21.43
CA GLN A 136 8.06 12.43 21.53
C GLN A 136 8.40 13.50 20.46
N GLY A 137 7.53 13.76 19.49
CA GLY A 137 7.77 14.72 18.42
C GLY A 137 8.77 14.26 17.34
N VAL A 138 9.03 12.95 17.23
CA VAL A 138 10.02 12.39 16.27
C VAL A 138 9.37 11.72 15.04
N THR A 139 8.08 11.92 14.82
CA THR A 139 7.33 11.32 13.70
C THR A 139 8.05 11.49 12.37
N ILE A 140 8.38 12.71 12.01
CA ILE A 140 8.97 13.03 10.70
C ILE A 140 10.36 12.40 10.56
N ASP A 141 11.21 12.48 11.58
CA ASP A 141 12.55 11.88 11.56
C ASP A 141 12.48 10.36 11.41
N PHE A 142 11.56 9.72 12.14
CA PHE A 142 11.37 8.28 12.09
C PHE A 142 10.87 7.82 10.71
N VAL A 143 9.84 8.48 10.15
CA VAL A 143 9.31 8.16 8.83
C VAL A 143 10.36 8.40 7.74
N ARG A 144 11.11 9.51 7.81
CA ARG A 144 12.22 9.80 6.90
C ARG A 144 13.30 8.72 6.95
N GLN A 145 13.65 8.21 8.13
CA GLN A 145 14.59 7.11 8.26
C GLN A 145 14.08 5.85 7.54
N GLN A 146 12.81 5.49 7.71
CA GLN A 146 12.20 4.35 7.01
C GLN A 146 12.28 4.51 5.50
N ILE A 147 11.94 5.70 4.98
CA ILE A 147 12.00 6.01 3.55
C ILE A 147 13.45 5.90 3.03
N LYS A 148 14.39 6.56 3.67
CA LYS A 148 15.79 6.59 3.21
C LYS A 148 16.43 5.21 3.15
N ILE A 149 16.12 4.32 4.11
CA ILE A 149 16.64 2.95 4.11
C ILE A 149 15.92 2.10 3.06
N ALA A 150 14.58 2.17 3.00
CA ALA A 150 13.79 1.37 2.06
C ALA A 150 14.14 1.67 0.58
N PHE A 151 14.50 2.91 0.26
CA PHE A 151 14.84 3.34 -1.11
C PHE A 151 16.34 3.26 -1.44
N GLN A 152 17.21 2.71 -0.57
CA GLN A 152 18.62 2.51 -0.89
C GLN A 152 18.78 1.61 -2.13
N GLY A 153 19.55 2.07 -3.13
CA GLY A 153 19.80 1.33 -4.37
C GLY A 153 18.63 1.31 -5.36
N VAL A 154 17.48 1.90 -5.03
CA VAL A 154 16.37 2.07 -5.97
C VAL A 154 16.69 3.24 -6.89
N SER A 155 16.55 3.07 -8.20
CA SER A 155 16.76 4.16 -9.17
C SER A 155 15.58 5.16 -9.15
N ALA A 156 15.83 6.41 -9.61
CA ALA A 156 14.79 7.42 -9.72
C ALA A 156 13.60 6.94 -10.58
N ASP A 157 13.86 6.24 -11.67
CA ASP A 157 12.79 5.72 -12.54
C ASP A 157 11.97 4.61 -11.88
N GLN A 158 12.58 3.74 -11.08
CA GLN A 158 11.86 2.78 -10.25
C GLN A 158 11.04 3.48 -9.16
N ALA A 159 11.64 4.46 -8.48
CA ALA A 159 10.97 5.21 -7.42
C ALA A 159 9.69 5.91 -7.91
N LYS A 160 9.69 6.47 -9.13
CA LYS A 160 8.49 7.08 -9.75
C LYS A 160 7.30 6.12 -9.88
N THR A 161 7.56 4.82 -9.96
CA THR A 161 6.52 3.80 -10.10
C THR A 161 6.05 3.22 -8.77
N ALA A 162 6.82 3.40 -7.70
CA ALA A 162 6.47 2.93 -6.37
C ALA A 162 5.24 3.65 -5.79
N VAL A 163 4.66 3.03 -4.79
CA VAL A 163 3.65 3.63 -3.93
C VAL A 163 4.18 3.61 -2.50
N ILE A 164 4.00 4.71 -1.76
CA ILE A 164 4.30 4.76 -0.33
C ILE A 164 2.97 4.82 0.42
N ALA A 165 2.78 3.98 1.43
CA ALA A 165 1.62 4.01 2.30
C ALA A 165 2.02 4.51 3.69
N TYR A 166 1.54 5.68 4.08
CA TYR A 166 1.74 6.20 5.42
C TYR A 166 0.70 5.64 6.38
N GLU A 167 1.17 4.92 7.37
CA GLU A 167 0.36 4.26 8.40
C GLU A 167 0.62 4.90 9.76
N PRO A 168 -0.22 5.85 10.26
CA PRO A 168 -0.16 6.26 11.66
C PRO A 168 -0.55 5.04 12.53
N ILE A 169 0.43 4.26 13.02
CA ILE A 169 0.19 2.97 13.69
C ILE A 169 -0.77 3.14 14.87
N TRP A 170 -0.68 4.28 15.57
CA TRP A 170 -1.55 4.64 16.68
C TRP A 170 -3.02 4.88 16.30
N ALA A 171 -3.32 5.00 14.99
CA ALA A 171 -4.68 5.19 14.46
C ALA A 171 -5.19 3.95 13.70
N ILE A 172 -4.48 2.81 13.74
CA ILE A 172 -4.90 1.57 13.06
C ILE A 172 -5.58 0.65 14.08
N GLY A 173 -6.89 0.43 13.92
CA GLY A 173 -7.64 -0.51 14.77
C GLY A 173 -7.81 -0.10 16.23
N THR A 174 -7.39 1.10 16.62
CA THR A 174 -7.40 1.58 18.01
C THR A 174 -8.65 2.40 18.38
N GLY A 175 -9.47 2.75 17.37
CA GLY A 175 -10.55 3.73 17.53
C GLY A 175 -10.10 5.20 17.50
N LYS A 176 -8.79 5.48 17.54
CA LYS A 176 -8.25 6.82 17.27
C LYS A 176 -8.18 7.06 15.76
N VAL A 177 -8.37 8.30 15.34
CA VAL A 177 -8.30 8.71 13.93
C VAL A 177 -7.35 9.90 13.85
N ALA A 178 -6.40 9.86 12.92
CA ALA A 178 -5.61 11.03 12.61
C ALA A 178 -6.50 12.07 11.90
N THR A 179 -6.30 13.37 12.19
CA THR A 179 -6.98 14.41 11.43
C THR A 179 -6.44 14.44 9.99
N THR A 180 -7.21 15.05 9.09
CA THR A 180 -6.80 15.23 7.69
C THR A 180 -5.50 16.03 7.59
N GLU A 181 -5.34 17.06 8.44
CA GLU A 181 -4.13 17.88 8.51
C GLU A 181 -2.92 17.06 8.99
N GLN A 182 -3.10 16.20 9.99
CA GLN A 182 -2.03 15.32 10.47
C GLN A 182 -1.60 14.32 9.40
N ALA A 183 -2.54 13.78 8.64
CA ALA A 183 -2.25 12.89 7.51
C ALA A 183 -1.49 13.63 6.41
N GLN A 184 -1.96 14.84 6.03
CA GLN A 184 -1.32 15.69 5.04
C GLN A 184 0.10 16.11 5.45
N GLU A 185 0.30 16.52 6.70
CA GLU A 185 1.62 16.90 7.23
C GLU A 185 2.68 15.82 6.99
N VAL A 186 2.37 14.57 7.33
CA VAL A 186 3.34 13.48 7.19
C VAL A 186 3.49 13.07 5.73
N CYS A 187 2.41 13.04 4.94
CA CYS A 187 2.50 12.74 3.51
C CYS A 187 3.33 13.80 2.76
N ALA A 188 3.20 15.08 3.11
CA ALA A 188 4.05 16.15 2.57
C ALA A 188 5.53 15.97 2.95
N ALA A 189 5.82 15.60 4.20
CA ALA A 189 7.17 15.31 4.65
C ALA A 189 7.79 14.08 3.95
N ILE A 190 6.99 13.05 3.65
CA ILE A 190 7.41 11.90 2.83
C ILE A 190 7.79 12.37 1.43
N ARG A 191 6.96 13.17 0.78
CA ARG A 191 7.23 13.70 -0.57
C ARG A 191 8.49 14.55 -0.58
N ALA A 192 8.66 15.45 0.38
CA ALA A 192 9.87 16.24 0.53
C ALA A 192 11.12 15.36 0.76
N CYS A 193 11.00 14.26 1.51
CA CYS A 193 12.09 13.31 1.70
C CYS A 193 12.48 12.62 0.37
N ILE A 194 11.53 12.27 -0.49
CA ILE A 194 11.79 11.71 -1.82
C ILE A 194 12.47 12.74 -2.71
N ALA A 195 12.07 14.02 -2.66
CA ALA A 195 12.74 15.11 -3.39
C ALA A 195 14.21 15.26 -2.96
N GLU A 196 14.51 15.13 -1.67
CA GLU A 196 15.89 15.17 -1.17
C GLU A 196 16.72 13.95 -1.58
N VAL A 197 16.11 12.75 -1.63
CA VAL A 197 16.82 11.51 -1.99
C VAL A 197 17.09 11.43 -3.49
N TYR A 198 16.18 11.97 -4.30
CA TYR A 198 16.26 11.95 -5.77
C TYR A 198 16.20 13.36 -6.37
N ASP A 199 14.99 13.82 -6.67
CA ASP A 199 14.67 15.13 -7.25
C ASP A 199 13.16 15.41 -7.14
N GLU A 200 12.75 16.66 -7.42
CA GLU A 200 11.36 17.10 -7.43
C GLU A 200 10.51 16.31 -8.44
N ALA A 201 11.05 15.99 -9.61
CA ALA A 201 10.33 15.28 -10.65
C ALA A 201 9.96 13.85 -10.20
N THR A 202 10.84 13.19 -9.46
CA THR A 202 10.58 11.88 -8.85
C THR A 202 9.56 11.99 -7.73
N ALA A 203 9.70 13.00 -6.87
CA ALA A 203 8.75 13.27 -5.77
C ALA A 203 7.34 13.58 -6.28
N GLU A 204 7.23 14.33 -7.39
CA GLU A 204 5.95 14.61 -8.01
C GLU A 204 5.33 13.41 -8.75
N ALA A 205 6.11 12.43 -9.13
CA ALA A 205 5.61 11.24 -9.82
C ALA A 205 5.16 10.12 -8.86
N ILE A 206 5.86 9.94 -7.73
CA ILE A 206 5.54 8.90 -6.74
C ILE A 206 4.17 9.14 -6.11
N ARG A 207 3.41 8.06 -5.89
CA ARG A 207 2.10 8.14 -5.25
C ARG A 207 2.20 7.83 -3.77
N ILE A 208 1.50 8.62 -2.95
CA ILE A 208 1.48 8.45 -1.50
C ILE A 208 0.04 8.17 -1.06
N GLN A 209 -0.17 7.02 -0.43
CA GLN A 209 -1.44 6.62 0.15
C GLN A 209 -1.48 6.94 1.64
N TYR A 210 -2.65 7.30 2.14
CA TYR A 210 -2.93 7.28 3.56
C TYR A 210 -3.42 5.88 3.97
N GLY A 211 -2.74 5.27 4.95
CA GLY A 211 -2.99 3.90 5.42
C GLY A 211 -3.61 3.82 6.82
N GLY A 212 -4.05 4.94 7.39
CA GLY A 212 -4.84 4.95 8.62
C GLY A 212 -6.31 4.59 8.37
N SER A 213 -7.19 5.04 9.24
CA SER A 213 -8.63 4.77 9.11
C SER A 213 -9.24 5.53 7.94
N VAL A 214 -9.49 4.85 6.81
CA VAL A 214 -10.20 5.36 5.64
C VAL A 214 -11.56 4.70 5.53
N ASN A 215 -12.59 5.50 5.32
CA ASN A 215 -13.96 5.04 5.07
C ASN A 215 -14.66 5.96 4.06
N ALA A 216 -15.88 5.62 3.65
CA ALA A 216 -16.63 6.38 2.65
C ALA A 216 -16.86 7.86 3.01
N LYS A 217 -16.92 8.19 4.31
CA LYS A 217 -17.14 9.57 4.77
C LYS A 217 -15.86 10.41 4.76
N THR A 218 -14.71 9.78 5.09
CA THR A 218 -13.42 10.48 5.22
C THR A 218 -12.61 10.50 3.92
N ALA A 219 -12.85 9.56 3.01
CA ALA A 219 -12.12 9.46 1.75
C ALA A 219 -12.14 10.76 0.91
N PRO A 220 -13.28 11.46 0.70
CA PRO A 220 -13.30 12.68 -0.10
C PRO A 220 -12.37 13.77 0.44
N GLU A 221 -12.37 14.01 1.74
CA GLU A 221 -11.55 15.03 2.39
C GLU A 221 -10.06 14.66 2.38
N LEU A 222 -9.75 13.38 2.70
CA LEU A 222 -8.37 12.88 2.68
C LEU A 222 -7.77 12.92 1.27
N PHE A 223 -8.51 12.45 0.25
CA PHE A 223 -7.99 12.38 -1.12
C PHE A 223 -7.99 13.73 -1.85
N ALA A 224 -8.62 14.76 -1.27
CA ALA A 224 -8.51 16.14 -1.73
C ALA A 224 -7.19 16.81 -1.30
N GLN A 225 -6.46 16.25 -0.34
CA GLN A 225 -5.18 16.80 0.11
C GLN A 225 -4.12 16.72 -0.99
N ALA A 226 -3.20 17.68 -0.97
CA ALA A 226 -2.19 17.86 -2.02
C ALA A 226 -1.22 16.68 -2.15
N ASP A 227 -0.89 16.04 -1.01
CA ASP A 227 0.11 14.97 -0.95
C ASP A 227 -0.47 13.59 -0.66
N ILE A 228 -1.81 13.46 -0.67
CA ILE A 228 -2.49 12.18 -0.49
C ILE A 228 -3.06 11.73 -1.84
N ASP A 229 -2.50 10.68 -2.42
CA ASP A 229 -2.86 10.16 -3.73
C ASP A 229 -3.82 8.96 -3.66
N GLY A 230 -4.47 8.75 -2.51
CA GLY A 230 -5.43 7.68 -2.30
C GLY A 230 -5.27 7.01 -0.95
N GLY A 231 -5.69 5.74 -0.83
CA GLY A 231 -5.68 5.04 0.44
C GLY A 231 -5.27 3.57 0.38
N LEU A 232 -4.58 3.11 1.44
CA LEU A 232 -4.43 1.69 1.75
C LEU A 232 -5.49 1.33 2.80
N VAL A 233 -6.55 0.66 2.35
CA VAL A 233 -7.81 0.50 3.10
C VAL A 233 -7.87 -0.90 3.73
N GLY A 234 -8.00 -0.97 5.05
CA GLY A 234 -8.16 -2.24 5.77
C GLY A 234 -9.60 -2.75 5.74
N GLY A 235 -10.25 -2.89 6.89
CA GLY A 235 -11.55 -3.55 7.06
C GLY A 235 -12.70 -3.05 6.17
N ALA A 236 -12.70 -1.79 5.73
CA ALA A 236 -13.68 -1.27 4.78
C ALA A 236 -13.51 -1.88 3.37
N SER A 237 -12.33 -2.42 3.02
CA SER A 237 -12.11 -3.09 1.73
C SER A 237 -12.77 -4.47 1.63
N LEU A 238 -13.25 -5.01 2.74
CA LEU A 238 -13.97 -6.28 2.83
C LEU A 238 -15.50 -6.11 2.72
N LYS A 239 -15.98 -4.91 2.34
CA LYS A 239 -17.41 -4.55 2.32
C LYS A 239 -17.71 -3.72 1.07
N GLU A 240 -18.99 -3.60 0.74
CA GLU A 240 -19.50 -2.79 -0.37
C GLU A 240 -19.10 -1.29 -0.24
N ASP A 241 -18.90 -0.81 0.99
CA ASP A 241 -18.38 0.54 1.27
C ASP A 241 -17.09 0.86 0.52
N PHE A 242 -16.30 -0.16 0.15
CA PHE A 242 -15.10 0.03 -0.65
C PHE A 242 -15.40 0.68 -2.02
N GLY A 243 -16.55 0.35 -2.60
CA GLY A 243 -17.03 1.00 -3.83
C GLY A 243 -17.21 2.51 -3.68
N GLN A 244 -17.69 2.97 -2.51
CA GLN A 244 -17.85 4.40 -2.22
C GLN A 244 -16.49 5.08 -2.02
N ILE A 245 -15.52 4.39 -1.41
CA ILE A 245 -14.15 4.91 -1.26
C ILE A 245 -13.48 5.06 -2.62
N VAL A 246 -13.61 4.09 -3.52
CA VAL A 246 -13.08 4.14 -4.88
C VAL A 246 -13.73 5.27 -5.69
N ASN A 247 -15.02 5.52 -5.48
CA ASN A 247 -15.78 6.55 -6.18
C ASN A 247 -15.96 7.84 -5.33
N TYR A 248 -15.00 8.16 -4.49
CA TYR A 248 -15.02 9.27 -3.53
C TYR A 248 -15.38 10.64 -4.10
N ASN A 249 -15.22 10.83 -5.39
CA ASN A 249 -15.46 12.08 -6.15
C ASN A 249 -16.73 12.08 -7.01
N LYS A 250 -17.60 11.06 -6.85
CA LYS A 250 -18.84 10.92 -7.62
C LYS A 250 -20.07 11.19 -6.79
#